data_a9b5bf1cfff80174003f95afb2bd60d0
#
_entry.id   a9b5bf1cfff80174003f95afb2bd60d0
#
_cell.length_a   1.000
_cell.length_b   1.000
_cell.length_c   1.000
_cell.angle_alpha   90.00
_cell.angle_beta   90.00
_cell.angle_gamma   90.00
#
_symmetry.space_group_name_H-M   'P 1'
#
loop_
_entity.id
_entity.type
_entity.pdbx_description
1 polymer ?
#
loop_
_entity_poly.entity_id
_entity_poly.type
_entity_poly.pdbx_seq_one_letter_code
_entity_poly.pdbx_strand_id
1 'polypeptide(L)'
;MRNVAIIGRPNVGKSALFNRLAGRQISIVHDQAGVTRDRIGSICKLGQAPFEITDTGGIGSEPDPDFAESTREGAFIAMGSADVILFVTDSIDGMTPLDGELSTMIRTAARQVILVVNKVDTEGHESRSFEFSRLGFKNLVTVSAAHGRGIGELVDMIESLLPEPEPELEAHEMPPLKLALIGRPNVGKSSLVNQILHDNRTTVSDIAGTTRDTIDVEADYEGQHYILCDTAGIRHRSKHNTSVEVFSVMRSEKTIRRVDINILVIDATSGVTAQDKKIAGLIQKAKKPAIIVLNKWDLIEKQTNNDPELLREHVDRARAELFFLDYAPVVILSALTGENIRRLFTMVEKVRQHATRRAGTGELNRVLRAAMERQAPPSRGSRRFKLLYATQAKESSNSEIAPPLFVLFVNDPRLLPESYQHYLCARIRDEWEYPGLPILMRLRGREGVTQEMNE
;
A
#
# COMPACT_ATOMS: atom_id res chain seq x y z
N MET A 1 1.03 -4.71 8.97
CA MET A 1 1.18 -6.15 9.33
C MET A 1 2.65 -6.38 9.64
N ARG A 2 2.99 -7.06 10.72
CA ARG A 2 4.35 -7.33 11.19
C ARG A 2 4.96 -8.44 10.35
N ASN A 3 6.17 -8.27 9.82
CA ASN A 3 6.74 -9.14 8.78
C ASN A 3 8.07 -9.78 9.21
N VAL A 4 8.16 -11.11 9.12
CA VAL A 4 9.34 -11.89 9.49
C VAL A 4 9.84 -12.67 8.26
N ALA A 5 11.10 -12.50 7.88
CA ALA A 5 11.69 -13.25 6.78
C ALA A 5 12.70 -14.28 7.25
N ILE A 6 12.64 -15.47 6.66
CA ILE A 6 13.57 -16.57 6.95
C ILE A 6 14.65 -16.63 5.87
N ILE A 7 15.90 -16.47 6.27
CA ILE A 7 17.08 -16.51 5.38
C ILE A 7 18.06 -17.59 5.85
N GLY A 8 18.84 -18.10 4.96
CA GLY A 8 19.95 -19.02 5.23
C GLY A 8 20.30 -19.83 4.01
N ARG A 9 21.44 -20.49 4.02
CA ARG A 9 21.89 -21.38 2.93
C ARG A 9 20.92 -22.55 2.69
N PRO A 10 20.99 -23.24 1.57
CA PRO A 10 20.19 -24.46 1.33
C PRO A 10 20.40 -25.51 2.43
N ASN A 11 19.37 -26.31 2.68
CA ASN A 11 19.39 -27.47 3.60
C ASN A 11 19.58 -27.18 5.10
N VAL A 12 19.64 -25.92 5.54
CA VAL A 12 19.67 -25.58 6.98
C VAL A 12 18.33 -25.78 7.69
N GLY A 13 17.26 -26.18 6.98
CA GLY A 13 15.96 -26.46 7.55
C GLY A 13 15.00 -25.24 7.56
N LYS A 14 15.19 -24.24 6.68
CA LYS A 14 14.27 -23.08 6.56
C LYS A 14 12.82 -23.49 6.38
N SER A 15 12.53 -24.39 5.44
CA SER A 15 11.16 -24.84 5.17
C SER A 15 10.57 -25.66 6.33
N ALA A 16 11.37 -26.38 7.08
CA ALA A 16 10.93 -27.06 8.29
C ALA A 16 10.56 -26.04 9.37
N LEU A 17 11.37 -25.00 9.55
CA LEU A 17 11.11 -23.90 10.48
C LEU A 17 9.87 -23.10 10.05
N PHE A 18 9.75 -22.76 8.77
CA PHE A 18 8.57 -22.10 8.20
C PHE A 18 7.29 -22.90 8.48
N ASN A 19 7.27 -24.20 8.17
CA ASN A 19 6.11 -25.05 8.40
C ASN A 19 5.75 -25.15 9.89
N ARG A 20 6.74 -25.14 10.78
CA ARG A 20 6.53 -25.17 12.22
C ARG A 20 5.91 -23.88 12.75
N LEU A 21 6.37 -22.72 12.27
CA LEU A 21 5.84 -21.40 12.63
C LEU A 21 4.46 -21.13 11.99
N ALA A 22 4.23 -21.61 10.77
CA ALA A 22 2.94 -21.51 10.08
C ALA A 22 1.84 -22.37 10.70
N GLY A 23 2.19 -23.36 11.54
CA GLY A 23 1.24 -24.35 12.08
C GLY A 23 0.78 -25.34 11.01
N ARG A 24 -0.12 -26.31 11.40
CA ARG A 24 -0.65 -27.33 10.48
C ARG A 24 -1.67 -26.82 9.45
N GLN A 25 -2.00 -25.55 9.43
CA GLN A 25 -2.83 -24.91 8.38
C GLN A 25 -1.96 -24.34 7.28
N ILE A 26 -1.33 -25.21 6.52
CA ILE A 26 -0.92 -24.87 5.15
C ILE A 26 -2.22 -24.70 4.38
N SER A 27 -2.53 -23.49 3.92
CA SER A 27 -3.55 -23.27 2.88
C SER A 27 -3.26 -24.28 1.77
N ILE A 28 -4.23 -25.14 1.49
CA ILE A 28 -4.16 -26.17 0.46
C ILE A 28 -3.92 -25.44 -0.86
N VAL A 29 -2.68 -25.40 -1.31
CA VAL A 29 -2.38 -25.17 -2.71
C VAL A 29 -2.69 -26.49 -3.38
N HIS A 30 -3.72 -26.51 -4.23
CA HIS A 30 -4.08 -27.65 -5.04
C HIS A 30 -2.83 -28.24 -5.72
N ASP A 31 -2.57 -29.53 -5.42
CA ASP A 31 -1.63 -30.36 -6.15
C ASP A 31 -2.10 -30.51 -7.61
N GLN A 32 -1.76 -29.55 -8.46
CA GLN A 32 -1.70 -29.77 -9.90
C GLN A 32 -0.23 -29.95 -10.28
N ALA A 33 0.10 -31.14 -10.75
CA ALA A 33 1.43 -31.47 -11.28
C ALA A 33 1.80 -30.47 -12.38
N GLY A 34 2.85 -29.66 -12.13
CA GLY A 34 3.38 -28.69 -13.10
C GLY A 34 3.44 -27.24 -12.61
N VAL A 35 2.90 -26.90 -11.42
CA VAL A 35 2.99 -25.56 -10.85
C VAL A 35 4.09 -25.53 -9.79
N THR A 36 5.15 -24.82 -10.10
CA THR A 36 6.34 -24.59 -9.25
C THR A 36 5.96 -24.02 -7.89
N ARG A 37 6.54 -24.59 -6.85
CA ARG A 37 6.47 -24.37 -5.41
C ARG A 37 6.52 -22.89 -4.96
N ASP A 38 5.42 -22.18 -5.03
CA ASP A 38 5.28 -20.83 -4.45
C ASP A 38 4.85 -20.90 -2.99
N ARG A 39 5.78 -21.27 -2.09
CA ARG A 39 5.64 -21.10 -0.63
C ARG A 39 6.19 -19.75 -0.23
N ILE A 40 5.49 -18.65 -0.53
CA ILE A 40 6.07 -17.32 -0.37
C ILE A 40 5.69 -16.68 0.97
N GLY A 41 4.55 -16.96 1.57
CA GLY A 41 4.15 -16.36 2.84
C GLY A 41 3.06 -17.13 3.57
N SER A 42 3.05 -17.03 4.90
CA SER A 42 2.01 -17.58 5.78
C SER A 42 1.87 -16.72 7.03
N ILE A 43 0.72 -16.83 7.71
CA ILE A 43 0.48 -16.12 8.97
C ILE A 43 0.83 -17.04 10.12
N CYS A 44 1.76 -16.63 10.98
CA CYS A 44 2.05 -17.24 12.25
C CYS A 44 1.06 -16.74 13.32
N LYS A 45 0.43 -17.65 14.05
CA LYS A 45 -0.51 -17.37 15.15
C LYS A 45 -0.03 -17.91 16.50
N LEU A 46 1.25 -18.28 16.60
CA LEU A 46 1.80 -18.88 17.83
C LEU A 46 2.11 -17.86 18.93
N GLY A 47 2.19 -16.57 18.58
CA GLY A 47 2.49 -15.50 19.52
C GLY A 47 1.24 -14.78 20.04
N GLN A 48 1.46 -13.65 20.73
CA GLN A 48 0.38 -12.80 21.30
C GLN A 48 -0.44 -12.12 20.20
N ALA A 49 0.20 -11.76 19.09
CA ALA A 49 -0.47 -11.19 17.93
C ALA A 49 0.07 -11.79 16.62
N PRO A 50 -0.78 -11.98 15.60
CA PRO A 50 -0.37 -12.61 14.35
C PRO A 50 0.67 -11.78 13.61
N PHE A 51 1.61 -12.47 12.93
CA PHE A 51 2.60 -11.87 12.05
C PHE A 51 2.79 -12.71 10.78
N GLU A 52 3.17 -12.07 9.69
CA GLU A 52 3.45 -12.74 8.42
C GLU A 52 4.88 -13.29 8.42
N ILE A 53 5.05 -14.54 7.99
CA ILE A 53 6.36 -15.16 7.76
C ILE A 53 6.57 -15.42 6.28
N THR A 54 7.78 -15.11 5.79
CA THR A 54 8.17 -15.30 4.39
C THR A 54 9.39 -16.22 4.32
N ASP A 55 9.30 -17.31 3.54
CA ASP A 55 10.46 -18.16 3.23
C ASP A 55 11.13 -17.69 1.96
N THR A 56 12.33 -17.10 2.09
CA THR A 56 13.11 -16.63 0.94
C THR A 56 13.77 -17.76 0.16
N GLY A 57 13.84 -18.96 0.72
CA GLY A 57 14.38 -20.15 0.03
C GLY A 57 13.45 -20.71 -1.06
N GLY A 58 12.17 -20.30 -1.09
CA GLY A 58 11.22 -20.62 -2.16
C GLY A 58 11.22 -19.61 -3.31
N ILE A 59 11.95 -18.50 -3.17
CA ILE A 59 11.99 -17.41 -4.14
C ILE A 59 13.08 -17.73 -5.18
N GLY A 60 12.70 -17.90 -6.45
CA GLY A 60 13.63 -18.09 -7.56
C GLY A 60 14.00 -19.54 -7.87
N SER A 61 13.18 -20.51 -7.52
CA SER A 61 13.41 -21.93 -7.71
C SER A 61 13.12 -22.46 -9.13
N GLU A 62 13.85 -21.96 -10.13
CA GLU A 62 14.39 -22.87 -11.14
C GLU A 62 15.62 -23.56 -10.53
N PRO A 63 15.95 -24.80 -10.90
CA PRO A 63 17.18 -25.45 -10.46
C PRO A 63 18.36 -24.68 -11.03
N ASP A 64 18.77 -23.62 -10.33
CA ASP A 64 19.88 -22.77 -10.69
C ASP A 64 21.16 -23.47 -10.17
N PRO A 65 22.17 -23.73 -11.01
CA PRO A 65 23.43 -24.29 -10.56
C PRO A 65 24.18 -23.39 -9.57
N ASP A 66 23.78 -22.12 -9.41
CA ASP A 66 24.40 -21.19 -8.46
C ASP A 66 23.51 -20.92 -7.22
N PHE A 67 23.50 -21.89 -6.29
CA PHE A 67 22.81 -21.76 -5.01
C PHE A 67 23.23 -20.54 -4.18
N ALA A 68 24.45 -20.04 -4.34
CA ALA A 68 24.95 -18.89 -3.62
C ALA A 68 24.25 -17.60 -4.08
N GLU A 69 24.00 -17.46 -5.39
CA GLU A 69 23.30 -16.29 -5.94
C GLU A 69 21.85 -16.25 -5.48
N SER A 70 21.12 -17.36 -5.53
CA SER A 70 19.74 -17.46 -5.03
C SER A 70 19.63 -17.13 -3.54
N THR A 71 20.60 -17.54 -2.75
CA THR A 71 20.63 -17.24 -1.31
C THR A 71 20.90 -15.76 -1.03
N ARG A 72 21.77 -15.11 -1.81
CA ARG A 72 22.03 -13.66 -1.74
C ARG A 72 20.81 -12.85 -2.17
N GLU A 73 20.07 -13.30 -3.19
CA GLU A 73 18.79 -12.69 -3.60
C GLU A 73 17.77 -12.74 -2.46
N GLY A 74 17.61 -13.88 -1.81
CA GLY A 74 16.75 -14.04 -0.65
C GLY A 74 17.12 -13.10 0.50
N ALA A 75 18.41 -12.97 0.80
CA ALA A 75 18.89 -12.02 1.81
C ALA A 75 18.56 -10.57 1.44
N PHE A 76 18.78 -10.19 0.17
CA PHE A 76 18.47 -8.84 -0.32
C PHE A 76 16.97 -8.50 -0.15
N ILE A 77 16.08 -9.43 -0.50
CA ILE A 77 14.63 -9.28 -0.37
C ILE A 77 14.24 -9.08 1.10
N ALA A 78 14.73 -9.96 1.98
CA ALA A 78 14.44 -9.89 3.40
C ALA A 78 14.91 -8.58 4.04
N MET A 79 16.12 -8.12 3.69
CA MET A 79 16.64 -6.83 4.15
C MET A 79 15.75 -5.65 3.76
N GLY A 80 15.02 -5.77 2.64
CA GLY A 80 14.16 -4.71 2.14
C GLY A 80 12.70 -4.76 2.61
N SER A 81 12.20 -5.92 3.03
CA SER A 81 10.77 -6.15 3.28
C SER A 81 10.41 -6.57 4.70
N ALA A 82 11.36 -7.13 5.47
CA ALA A 82 11.07 -7.67 6.80
C ALA A 82 11.32 -6.66 7.93
N ASP A 83 10.52 -6.74 9.00
CA ASP A 83 10.77 -6.06 10.27
C ASP A 83 11.81 -6.83 11.09
N VAL A 84 11.71 -8.18 11.08
CA VAL A 84 12.66 -9.09 11.75
C VAL A 84 13.16 -10.13 10.72
N ILE A 85 14.45 -10.40 10.75
CA ILE A 85 15.11 -11.41 9.92
C ILE A 85 15.51 -12.60 10.80
N LEU A 86 15.05 -13.81 10.44
CA LEU A 86 15.55 -15.07 11.00
C LEU A 86 16.69 -15.57 10.10
N PHE A 87 17.90 -15.41 10.56
CA PHE A 87 19.07 -15.95 9.88
C PHE A 87 19.34 -17.37 10.36
N VAL A 88 18.97 -18.35 9.53
CA VAL A 88 19.00 -19.78 9.91
C VAL A 88 20.32 -20.41 9.48
N THR A 89 20.99 -21.06 10.43
CA THR A 89 22.22 -21.82 10.26
C THR A 89 22.02 -23.28 10.73
N ASP A 90 22.95 -24.14 10.44
CA ASP A 90 22.90 -25.59 10.74
C ASP A 90 23.98 -26.00 11.74
N SER A 91 23.57 -26.51 12.93
CA SER A 91 24.48 -26.93 13.97
C SER A 91 25.28 -28.18 13.62
N ILE A 92 24.80 -29.03 12.68
CA ILE A 92 25.44 -30.27 12.27
C ILE A 92 26.57 -30.00 11.29
N ASP A 93 26.29 -29.22 10.23
CA ASP A 93 27.27 -28.87 9.20
C ASP A 93 28.30 -27.84 9.70
N GLY A 94 27.98 -27.10 10.78
CA GLY A 94 28.81 -26.02 11.28
C GLY A 94 28.77 -24.76 10.41
N MET A 95 29.63 -23.80 10.74
CA MET A 95 29.71 -22.51 10.06
C MET A 95 30.42 -22.65 8.70
N THR A 96 29.81 -22.10 7.64
CA THR A 96 30.37 -22.11 6.27
C THR A 96 30.79 -20.70 5.83
N PRO A 97 31.64 -20.56 4.78
CA PRO A 97 32.00 -19.27 4.20
C PRO A 97 30.78 -18.46 3.75
N LEU A 98 29.74 -19.12 3.21
CA LEU A 98 28.49 -18.48 2.78
C LEU A 98 27.72 -17.89 3.97
N ASP A 99 27.73 -18.56 5.14
CA ASP A 99 27.12 -18.01 6.36
C ASP A 99 27.85 -16.72 6.79
N GLY A 100 29.17 -16.66 6.64
CA GLY A 100 29.98 -15.47 6.88
C GLY A 100 29.66 -14.32 5.93
N GLU A 101 29.53 -14.59 4.64
CA GLU A 101 29.13 -13.59 3.63
C GLU A 101 27.73 -13.04 3.92
N LEU A 102 26.75 -13.92 4.14
CA LEU A 102 25.38 -13.52 4.48
C LEU A 102 25.32 -12.69 5.75
N SER A 103 26.08 -13.07 6.79
CA SER A 103 26.13 -12.32 8.04
C SER A 103 26.60 -10.89 7.82
N THR A 104 27.58 -10.70 6.97
CA THR A 104 28.10 -9.37 6.62
C THR A 104 27.07 -8.53 5.89
N MET A 105 26.36 -9.11 4.91
CA MET A 105 25.29 -8.44 4.19
C MET A 105 24.14 -8.03 5.12
N ILE A 106 23.69 -8.97 5.98
CA ILE A 106 22.53 -8.74 6.86
C ILE A 106 22.83 -7.67 7.90
N ARG A 107 24.03 -7.64 8.48
CA ARG A 107 24.44 -6.63 9.47
C ARG A 107 24.43 -5.21 8.93
N THR A 108 24.70 -5.02 7.64
CA THR A 108 24.68 -3.68 7.01
C THR A 108 23.27 -3.13 6.82
N ALA A 109 22.25 -3.96 6.91
CA ALA A 109 20.85 -3.58 6.62
C ALA A 109 20.13 -2.85 7.76
N ALA A 110 20.75 -2.67 8.94
CA ALA A 110 20.17 -2.03 10.13
C ALA A 110 18.78 -2.59 10.55
N ARG A 111 18.51 -3.87 10.30
CA ARG A 111 17.28 -4.56 10.67
C ARG A 111 17.46 -5.36 11.95
N GLN A 112 16.35 -5.69 12.63
CA GLN A 112 16.37 -6.63 13.75
C GLN A 112 16.64 -8.03 13.22
N VAL A 113 17.66 -8.70 13.76
CA VAL A 113 18.09 -10.04 13.31
C VAL A 113 18.12 -10.98 14.49
N ILE A 114 17.57 -12.18 14.31
CA ILE A 114 17.72 -13.32 15.19
C ILE A 114 18.53 -14.38 14.45
N LEU A 115 19.69 -14.73 14.98
CA LEU A 115 20.47 -15.86 14.51
C LEU A 115 19.84 -17.16 15.07
N VAL A 116 19.30 -17.97 14.17
CA VAL A 116 18.63 -19.22 14.51
C VAL A 116 19.55 -20.39 14.19
N VAL A 117 20.13 -21.03 15.20
CA VAL A 117 20.93 -22.24 15.01
C VAL A 117 19.99 -23.46 15.06
N ASN A 118 19.72 -24.03 13.90
CA ASN A 118 18.77 -25.13 13.74
C ASN A 118 19.48 -26.51 13.81
N LYS A 119 18.66 -27.56 13.93
CA LYS A 119 19.06 -28.97 14.06
C LYS A 119 19.78 -29.28 15.39
N VAL A 120 19.45 -28.52 16.44
CA VAL A 120 19.95 -28.75 17.80
C VAL A 120 19.04 -29.78 18.49
N ASP A 121 19.25 -31.06 18.16
CA ASP A 121 18.39 -32.15 18.61
C ASP A 121 18.82 -32.69 19.98
N THR A 122 20.09 -32.52 20.36
CA THR A 122 20.70 -33.02 21.59
C THR A 122 21.53 -31.96 22.30
N GLU A 123 21.79 -32.14 23.61
CA GLU A 123 22.66 -31.25 24.41
C GLU A 123 24.08 -31.15 23.84
N GLY A 124 24.59 -32.20 23.21
CA GLY A 124 25.89 -32.18 22.53
C GLY A 124 25.96 -31.19 21.36
N HIS A 125 24.84 -30.91 20.70
CA HIS A 125 24.76 -29.92 19.64
C HIS A 125 24.69 -28.47 20.16
N GLU A 126 24.25 -28.28 21.43
CA GLU A 126 24.23 -26.94 22.06
C GLU A 126 25.64 -26.38 22.22
N SER A 127 26.61 -27.20 22.55
CA SER A 127 28.02 -26.79 22.70
C SER A 127 28.60 -26.24 21.39
N ARG A 128 28.16 -26.76 20.25
CA ARG A 128 28.59 -26.31 18.93
C ARG A 128 27.94 -24.99 18.53
N SER A 129 26.80 -24.65 19.09
CA SER A 129 26.08 -23.39 18.76
C SER A 129 26.88 -22.16 19.15
N PHE A 130 27.80 -22.25 20.11
CA PHE A 130 28.69 -21.14 20.52
C PHE A 130 29.61 -20.67 19.37
N GLU A 131 29.93 -21.54 18.41
CA GLU A 131 30.72 -21.16 17.24
C GLU A 131 30.05 -20.06 16.43
N PHE A 132 28.72 -20.08 16.33
CA PHE A 132 27.93 -19.13 15.55
C PHE A 132 27.87 -17.74 16.20
N SER A 133 28.26 -17.57 17.47
CA SER A 133 28.40 -16.28 18.12
C SER A 133 29.44 -15.39 17.40
N ARG A 134 30.39 -16.02 16.66
CA ARG A 134 31.38 -15.29 15.84
C ARG A 134 30.76 -14.52 14.68
N LEU A 135 29.52 -14.84 14.26
CA LEU A 135 28.78 -14.11 13.25
C LEU A 135 28.33 -12.71 13.75
N GLY A 136 28.45 -12.44 15.06
CA GLY A 136 28.32 -11.10 15.64
C GLY A 136 26.89 -10.58 15.76
N PHE A 137 25.90 -11.47 15.85
CA PHE A 137 24.51 -11.09 16.14
C PHE A 137 24.24 -11.11 17.63
N LYS A 138 23.48 -10.12 18.12
CA LYS A 138 23.12 -9.96 19.54
C LYS A 138 22.12 -11.03 20.00
N ASN A 139 21.16 -11.36 19.14
CA ASN A 139 20.08 -12.28 19.44
C ASN A 139 20.40 -13.63 18.79
N LEU A 140 20.53 -14.68 19.58
CA LEU A 140 20.81 -16.04 19.14
C LEU A 140 19.83 -16.99 19.83
N VAL A 141 19.19 -17.87 19.07
CA VAL A 141 18.29 -18.92 19.59
C VAL A 141 18.65 -20.25 18.92
N THR A 142 18.70 -21.30 19.74
CA THR A 142 18.90 -22.69 19.28
C THR A 142 17.55 -23.36 19.12
N VAL A 143 17.32 -24.02 17.96
CA VAL A 143 16.07 -24.72 17.70
C VAL A 143 16.29 -26.10 17.07
N SER A 144 15.31 -26.96 17.23
CA SER A 144 15.10 -28.11 16.37
C SER A 144 13.76 -27.99 15.68
N ALA A 145 13.76 -27.48 14.46
CA ALA A 145 12.51 -27.28 13.71
C ALA A 145 11.79 -28.60 13.43
N ALA A 146 12.52 -29.71 13.28
CA ALA A 146 11.97 -31.06 13.10
C ALA A 146 11.22 -31.52 14.35
N HIS A 147 11.79 -31.33 15.53
CA HIS A 147 11.26 -31.83 16.80
C HIS A 147 10.46 -30.76 17.57
N GLY A 148 10.45 -29.51 17.15
CA GLY A 148 9.71 -28.41 17.79
C GLY A 148 10.39 -27.84 19.04
N ARG A 149 11.66 -28.20 19.33
CA ARG A 149 12.42 -27.67 20.47
C ARG A 149 12.83 -26.22 20.19
N GLY A 150 12.76 -25.37 21.23
CA GLY A 150 13.16 -23.94 21.14
C GLY A 150 12.23 -23.03 20.34
N ILE A 151 11.11 -23.55 19.78
CA ILE A 151 10.18 -22.75 18.97
C ILE A 151 9.45 -21.69 19.79
N GLY A 152 9.06 -22.00 21.04
CA GLY A 152 8.44 -21.03 21.94
C GLY A 152 9.36 -19.85 22.23
N GLU A 153 10.62 -20.12 22.61
CA GLU A 153 11.63 -19.09 22.86
C GLU A 153 11.90 -18.22 21.60
N LEU A 154 11.94 -18.86 20.42
CA LEU A 154 12.07 -18.15 19.15
C LEU A 154 10.88 -17.22 18.90
N VAL A 155 9.64 -17.66 19.14
CA VAL A 155 8.43 -16.85 18.98
C VAL A 155 8.44 -15.68 19.96
N ASP A 156 8.77 -15.89 21.23
CA ASP A 156 8.87 -14.82 22.24
C ASP A 156 9.92 -13.78 21.84
N MET A 157 11.07 -14.22 21.32
CA MET A 157 12.11 -13.33 20.84
C MET A 157 11.67 -12.56 19.59
N ILE A 158 10.98 -13.19 18.64
CA ILE A 158 10.39 -12.53 17.48
C ILE A 158 9.44 -11.43 17.93
N GLU A 159 8.53 -11.72 18.85
CA GLU A 159 7.57 -10.73 19.35
C GLU A 159 8.23 -9.55 20.06
N SER A 160 9.29 -9.79 20.82
CA SER A 160 10.03 -8.72 21.49
C SER A 160 10.71 -7.74 20.52
N LEU A 161 10.96 -8.16 19.29
CA LEU A 161 11.64 -7.37 18.26
C LEU A 161 10.69 -6.83 17.18
N LEU A 162 9.49 -7.38 17.06
CA LEU A 162 8.48 -6.88 16.16
C LEU A 162 7.89 -5.56 16.67
N PRO A 163 7.46 -4.66 15.77
CA PRO A 163 6.67 -3.50 16.15
C PRO A 163 5.44 -3.91 16.95
N GLU A 164 5.00 -3.07 17.88
CA GLU A 164 3.75 -3.31 18.59
C GLU A 164 2.60 -3.54 17.60
N PRO A 165 1.70 -4.51 17.90
CA PRO A 165 0.52 -4.67 17.09
C PRO A 165 -0.28 -3.37 17.13
N GLU A 166 -0.74 -2.93 15.96
CA GLU A 166 -1.64 -1.78 15.93
C GLU A 166 -2.91 -2.16 16.68
N PRO A 167 -3.36 -1.32 17.61
CA PRO A 167 -4.63 -1.53 18.27
C PRO A 167 -5.73 -1.61 17.19
N GLU A 168 -6.60 -2.59 17.26
CA GLU A 168 -7.88 -2.55 16.56
C GLU A 168 -8.67 -1.39 17.16
N LEU A 169 -8.63 -0.22 16.52
CA LEU A 169 -9.40 0.94 16.93
C LEU A 169 -10.89 0.57 16.81
N GLU A 170 -11.60 0.63 17.93
CA GLU A 170 -13.05 0.55 17.90
C GLU A 170 -13.59 1.71 17.04
N ALA A 171 -14.69 1.51 16.34
CA ALA A 171 -15.26 2.45 15.36
C ALA A 171 -15.51 3.87 15.94
N HIS A 172 -15.55 4.03 17.26
CA HIS A 172 -15.72 5.30 17.96
C HIS A 172 -14.43 6.08 18.22
N GLU A 173 -13.25 5.52 17.98
CA GLU A 173 -11.93 6.14 18.23
C GLU A 173 -11.16 6.48 16.95
N MET A 174 -11.79 6.28 15.79
CA MET A 174 -11.10 6.62 14.53
C MET A 174 -10.98 8.14 14.39
N PRO A 175 -9.78 8.67 14.12
CA PRO A 175 -9.61 10.10 13.93
C PRO A 175 -10.45 10.61 12.73
N PRO A 176 -10.89 11.88 12.78
CA PRO A 176 -11.71 12.44 11.74
C PRO A 176 -11.00 12.53 10.40
N LEU A 177 -11.66 12.09 9.32
CA LEU A 177 -11.11 12.21 7.97
C LEU A 177 -11.12 13.66 7.49
N LYS A 178 -9.99 14.11 6.95
CA LYS A 178 -9.80 15.41 6.34
C LYS A 178 -10.18 15.36 4.87
N LEU A 179 -11.24 16.08 4.52
CA LEU A 179 -11.79 16.17 3.16
C LEU A 179 -11.57 17.59 2.60
N ALA A 180 -11.15 17.72 1.35
CA ALA A 180 -11.12 18.99 0.65
C ALA A 180 -12.05 18.98 -0.56
N LEU A 181 -12.92 19.99 -0.67
CA LEU A 181 -13.70 20.23 -1.88
C LEU A 181 -12.93 21.17 -2.80
N ILE A 182 -12.41 20.64 -3.88
CA ILE A 182 -11.53 21.35 -4.83
C ILE A 182 -12.24 21.45 -6.18
N GLY A 183 -12.00 22.51 -6.91
CA GLY A 183 -12.56 22.73 -8.24
C GLY A 183 -12.58 24.20 -8.58
N ARG A 184 -12.82 24.51 -9.86
CA ARG A 184 -12.91 25.90 -10.35
C ARG A 184 -13.98 26.73 -9.67
N PRO A 185 -13.97 28.06 -9.79
CA PRO A 185 -15.05 28.91 -9.29
C PRO A 185 -16.43 28.53 -9.88
N ASN A 186 -17.49 28.69 -9.08
CA ASN A 186 -18.89 28.54 -9.48
C ASN A 186 -19.36 27.11 -9.85
N VAL A 187 -18.55 26.06 -9.59
CA VAL A 187 -18.99 24.66 -9.75
C VAL A 187 -19.94 24.19 -8.65
N GLY A 188 -20.19 25.01 -7.60
CA GLY A 188 -21.11 24.69 -6.52
C GLY A 188 -20.47 24.18 -5.24
N LYS A 189 -19.15 24.38 -5.03
CA LYS A 189 -18.47 23.95 -3.78
C LYS A 189 -19.12 24.53 -2.51
N SER A 190 -19.40 25.86 -2.52
CA SER A 190 -20.05 26.53 -1.37
C SER A 190 -21.45 25.98 -1.12
N SER A 191 -22.21 25.70 -2.18
CA SER A 191 -23.54 25.10 -2.07
C SER A 191 -23.45 23.69 -1.49
N LEU A 192 -22.45 22.90 -1.92
CA LEU A 192 -22.22 21.54 -1.42
C LEU A 192 -21.84 21.55 0.06
N VAL A 193 -20.93 22.44 0.50
CA VAL A 193 -20.59 22.60 1.92
C VAL A 193 -21.83 22.98 2.71
N ASN A 194 -22.58 23.99 2.26
CA ASN A 194 -23.79 24.42 2.97
C ASN A 194 -24.81 23.31 3.05
N GLN A 195 -25.00 22.54 1.99
CA GLN A 195 -25.94 21.42 1.97
C GLN A 195 -25.52 20.32 2.94
N ILE A 196 -24.21 19.97 2.98
CA ILE A 196 -23.66 19.02 3.96
C ILE A 196 -23.91 19.50 5.38
N LEU A 197 -23.66 20.78 5.67
CA LEU A 197 -23.82 21.36 7.01
C LEU A 197 -25.29 21.56 7.42
N HIS A 198 -26.22 21.67 6.47
CA HIS A 198 -27.66 21.83 6.72
C HIS A 198 -28.43 20.50 6.69
N ASP A 199 -27.81 19.40 6.31
CA ASP A 199 -28.45 18.09 6.37
C ASP A 199 -28.75 17.74 7.85
N ASN A 200 -29.97 17.31 8.17
CA ASN A 200 -30.43 16.91 9.51
C ASN A 200 -29.58 15.78 10.14
N ARG A 201 -28.66 15.22 9.38
CA ARG A 201 -27.75 14.17 9.78
C ARG A 201 -26.35 14.68 10.15
N THR A 202 -26.15 16.01 10.10
CA THR A 202 -24.87 16.65 10.35
C THR A 202 -24.92 17.47 11.62
N THR A 203 -24.04 17.17 12.57
CA THR A 203 -23.76 18.02 13.75
C THR A 203 -22.48 18.81 13.43
N VAL A 204 -22.47 20.10 13.68
CA VAL A 204 -21.37 21.01 13.33
C VAL A 204 -20.74 21.59 14.58
N SER A 205 -19.41 21.52 14.66
CA SER A 205 -18.62 22.29 15.61
C SER A 205 -17.59 23.17 14.87
N ASP A 206 -17.52 24.45 15.23
CA ASP A 206 -16.50 25.36 14.67
C ASP A 206 -15.20 25.22 15.47
N ILE A 207 -14.13 24.69 14.88
CA ILE A 207 -12.80 24.78 15.46
C ILE A 207 -12.13 26.05 14.95
N ALA A 208 -11.87 27.00 15.84
CA ALA A 208 -10.98 28.13 15.58
C ALA A 208 -9.55 27.57 15.40
N GLY A 209 -9.14 27.31 14.15
CA GLY A 209 -7.83 26.76 13.81
C GLY A 209 -6.70 27.73 14.09
N THR A 210 -5.56 27.18 14.49
CA THR A 210 -4.31 27.84 14.91
C THR A 210 -3.52 28.53 13.80
N THR A 211 -4.06 28.72 12.59
CA THR A 211 -3.38 29.45 11.50
C THR A 211 -4.33 30.47 10.85
N ARG A 212 -3.89 31.70 10.76
CA ARG A 212 -4.61 32.93 10.38
C ARG A 212 -5.36 32.93 9.03
N ASP A 213 -5.31 31.82 8.20
CA ASP A 213 -5.80 31.85 6.82
C ASP A 213 -6.70 30.68 6.37
N THR A 214 -6.97 29.67 7.21
CA THR A 214 -7.81 28.51 6.82
C THR A 214 -8.82 28.20 7.89
N ILE A 215 -10.11 28.20 7.54
CA ILE A 215 -11.20 27.75 8.42
C ILE A 215 -11.53 26.30 8.02
N ASP A 216 -11.18 25.37 8.89
CA ASP A 216 -11.59 23.97 8.80
C ASP A 216 -12.89 23.82 9.63
N VAL A 217 -13.84 23.04 9.13
CA VAL A 217 -15.13 22.82 9.77
C VAL A 217 -15.30 21.34 10.06
N GLU A 218 -15.57 20.99 11.31
CA GLU A 218 -15.96 19.64 11.69
C GLU A 218 -17.42 19.38 11.31
N ALA A 219 -17.67 18.20 10.80
CA ALA A 219 -18.99 17.73 10.42
C ALA A 219 -19.12 16.24 10.76
N ASP A 220 -20.19 15.90 11.49
CA ASP A 220 -20.55 14.51 11.74
C ASP A 220 -21.64 14.11 10.76
N TYR A 221 -21.39 13.11 9.94
CA TYR A 221 -22.35 12.58 8.98
C TYR A 221 -22.58 11.09 9.20
N GLU A 222 -23.82 10.73 9.51
CA GLU A 222 -24.24 9.34 9.83
C GLU A 222 -23.33 8.67 10.90
N GLY A 223 -22.88 9.44 11.90
CA GLY A 223 -22.06 8.93 13.02
C GLY A 223 -20.55 8.81 12.71
N GLN A 224 -20.13 9.32 11.57
CA GLN A 224 -18.69 9.40 11.21
C GLN A 224 -18.21 10.85 11.29
N HIS A 225 -16.99 11.05 11.80
CA HIS A 225 -16.38 12.36 11.96
C HIS A 225 -15.54 12.76 10.75
N TYR A 226 -15.77 13.98 10.24
CA TYR A 226 -15.07 14.56 9.10
C TYR A 226 -14.59 15.97 9.42
N ILE A 227 -13.48 16.38 8.81
CA ILE A 227 -13.01 17.76 8.79
C ILE A 227 -13.02 18.25 7.34
N LEU A 228 -13.91 19.20 7.05
CA LEU A 228 -13.94 19.89 5.76
C LEU A 228 -12.89 21.00 5.76
N CYS A 229 -11.81 20.78 5.03
CA CYS A 229 -10.66 21.69 4.99
C CYS A 229 -10.84 22.83 3.98
N ASP A 230 -10.28 24.01 4.31
CA ASP A 230 -10.24 25.21 3.46
C ASP A 230 -11.64 25.79 3.10
N THR A 231 -12.56 25.76 4.04
CA THR A 231 -13.90 26.34 3.84
C THR A 231 -13.92 27.89 3.81
N ALA A 232 -12.84 28.56 4.23
CA ALA A 232 -12.75 30.03 4.22
C ALA A 232 -12.87 30.65 2.81
N GLY A 233 -12.24 30.04 1.80
CA GLY A 233 -12.40 30.43 0.40
C GLY A 233 -13.82 30.21 -0.15
N ILE A 234 -14.64 29.48 0.60
CA ILE A 234 -16.01 29.09 0.25
C ILE A 234 -17.02 30.05 0.92
N ARG A 235 -16.78 30.45 2.20
CA ARG A 235 -17.69 31.31 3.00
C ARG A 235 -17.52 32.83 2.75
N HIS A 236 -16.31 33.32 2.43
CA HIS A 236 -16.01 34.75 2.26
C HIS A 236 -15.87 35.17 0.77
N ARG A 237 -16.90 34.99 -0.05
CA ARG A 237 -17.00 35.66 -1.34
C ARG A 237 -17.89 36.90 -1.24
N SER A 238 -17.33 37.98 -0.66
CA SER A 238 -17.82 39.33 -0.95
C SER A 238 -16.67 40.17 -1.46
N LYS A 239 -16.75 40.55 -2.75
CA LYS A 239 -16.06 41.68 -3.40
C LYS A 239 -14.52 41.73 -3.26
N HIS A 240 -13.79 41.16 -4.22
CA HIS A 240 -12.72 41.83 -4.96
C HIS A 240 -12.15 40.91 -6.03
N ASN A 241 -12.38 41.27 -7.27
CA ASN A 241 -11.71 40.72 -8.47
C ASN A 241 -10.31 41.31 -8.60
N THR A 242 -9.42 40.48 -9.12
CA THR A 242 -8.10 40.74 -9.72
C THR A 242 -6.91 40.20 -8.90
N SER A 243 -6.15 39.34 -9.52
CA SER A 243 -4.98 38.55 -9.06
C SER A 243 -5.25 37.17 -8.43
N VAL A 244 -6.46 36.65 -8.56
CA VAL A 244 -6.99 35.48 -7.81
C VAL A 244 -6.49 34.11 -8.34
N GLU A 245 -6.01 34.02 -9.61
CA GLU A 245 -5.74 32.70 -10.20
C GLU A 245 -4.45 32.04 -9.68
N VAL A 246 -3.37 32.77 -9.51
CA VAL A 246 -2.09 32.21 -9.05
C VAL A 246 -2.17 31.82 -7.58
N PHE A 247 -2.76 32.68 -6.75
CA PHE A 247 -3.01 32.38 -5.33
C PHE A 247 -3.98 31.22 -5.12
N SER A 248 -4.98 31.08 -5.99
CA SER A 248 -5.95 29.96 -5.94
C SER A 248 -5.28 28.61 -6.22
N VAL A 249 -4.35 28.54 -7.18
CA VAL A 249 -3.64 27.29 -7.54
C VAL A 249 -2.67 26.85 -6.44
N MET A 250 -1.84 27.79 -5.92
CA MET A 250 -0.90 27.49 -4.83
C MET A 250 -1.62 27.07 -3.53
N ARG A 251 -2.75 27.71 -3.24
CA ARG A 251 -3.59 27.35 -2.10
C ARG A 251 -4.19 25.96 -2.27
N SER A 252 -4.68 25.65 -3.48
CA SER A 252 -5.20 24.31 -3.79
C SER A 252 -4.12 23.25 -3.65
N GLU A 253 -2.88 23.49 -4.10
CA GLU A 253 -1.79 22.51 -3.96
C GLU A 253 -1.46 22.21 -2.50
N LYS A 254 -1.39 23.23 -1.63
CA LYS A 254 -1.16 23.06 -0.19
C LYS A 254 -2.31 22.26 0.45
N THR A 255 -3.55 22.56 0.09
CA THR A 255 -4.73 21.85 0.59
C THR A 255 -4.75 20.40 0.12
N ILE A 256 -4.47 20.14 -1.18
CA ILE A 256 -4.38 18.79 -1.77
C ILE A 256 -3.44 17.89 -0.96
N ARG A 257 -2.28 18.40 -0.59
CA ARG A 257 -1.27 17.62 0.14
C ARG A 257 -1.64 17.35 1.60
N ARG A 258 -2.44 18.23 2.22
CA ARG A 258 -2.77 18.19 3.66
C ARG A 258 -3.91 17.24 4.00
N VAL A 259 -4.83 16.99 3.07
CA VAL A 259 -6.05 16.22 3.30
C VAL A 259 -5.87 14.73 3.02
N ASP A 260 -6.80 13.94 3.55
CA ASP A 260 -6.84 12.50 3.34
C ASP A 260 -7.49 12.15 2.00
N ILE A 261 -8.62 12.81 1.66
CA ILE A 261 -9.32 12.61 0.38
C ILE A 261 -9.62 13.97 -0.27
N ASN A 262 -9.30 14.07 -1.55
CA ASN A 262 -9.62 15.20 -2.40
C ASN A 262 -10.92 14.93 -3.16
N ILE A 263 -11.91 15.82 -3.03
CA ILE A 263 -13.18 15.77 -3.76
C ILE A 263 -13.13 16.82 -4.87
N LEU A 264 -12.88 16.38 -6.10
CA LEU A 264 -12.84 17.25 -7.27
C LEU A 264 -14.26 17.50 -7.74
N VAL A 265 -14.77 18.73 -7.50
CA VAL A 265 -16.12 19.14 -7.88
C VAL A 265 -16.11 19.79 -9.27
N ILE A 266 -16.88 19.22 -10.17
CA ILE A 266 -17.03 19.65 -11.59
C ILE A 266 -18.48 19.99 -11.84
N ASP A 267 -18.72 21.05 -12.60
CA ASP A 267 -20.05 21.42 -13.08
C ASP A 267 -20.42 20.55 -14.29
N ALA A 268 -21.37 19.62 -14.09
CA ALA A 268 -21.76 18.67 -15.12
C ALA A 268 -22.33 19.35 -16.38
N THR A 269 -22.92 20.55 -16.26
CA THR A 269 -23.52 21.26 -17.39
C THR A 269 -22.48 21.81 -18.36
N SER A 270 -21.29 22.16 -17.88
CA SER A 270 -20.16 22.64 -18.72
C SER A 270 -19.17 21.54 -19.08
N GLY A 271 -19.30 20.36 -18.48
CA GLY A 271 -18.33 19.27 -18.62
C GLY A 271 -16.97 19.61 -18.02
N VAL A 272 -15.98 18.77 -18.32
CA VAL A 272 -14.59 18.92 -17.86
C VAL A 272 -13.88 20.02 -18.66
N THR A 273 -13.35 21.02 -17.97
CA THR A 273 -12.63 22.14 -18.59
C THR A 273 -11.11 21.99 -18.43
N ALA A 274 -10.34 22.81 -19.15
CA ALA A 274 -8.87 22.84 -19.00
C ALA A 274 -8.42 23.16 -17.56
N GLN A 275 -9.19 23.99 -16.84
CA GLN A 275 -8.90 24.32 -15.45
C GLN A 275 -9.18 23.13 -14.51
N ASP A 276 -10.23 22.35 -14.76
CA ASP A 276 -10.52 21.12 -14.02
C ASP A 276 -9.43 20.08 -14.25
N LYS A 277 -8.95 19.91 -15.49
CA LYS A 277 -7.80 19.03 -15.82
C LYS A 277 -6.52 19.46 -15.10
N LYS A 278 -6.25 20.77 -15.01
CA LYS A 278 -5.09 21.30 -14.29
C LYS A 278 -5.15 20.96 -12.79
N ILE A 279 -6.32 21.11 -12.17
CA ILE A 279 -6.52 20.77 -10.75
C ILE A 279 -6.41 19.26 -10.56
N ALA A 280 -7.02 18.45 -11.42
CA ALA A 280 -6.92 17.00 -11.43
C ALA A 280 -5.47 16.52 -11.53
N GLY A 281 -4.66 17.17 -12.41
CA GLY A 281 -3.23 16.88 -12.54
C GLY A 281 -2.43 17.21 -11.26
N LEU A 282 -2.83 18.22 -10.48
CA LEU A 282 -2.20 18.48 -9.18
C LEU A 282 -2.50 17.39 -8.16
N ILE A 283 -3.72 16.83 -8.17
CA ILE A 283 -4.11 15.70 -7.30
C ILE A 283 -3.31 14.45 -7.66
N GLN A 284 -3.24 14.13 -8.96
CA GLN A 284 -2.44 13.02 -9.49
C GLN A 284 -0.98 13.16 -9.08
N LYS A 285 -0.36 14.32 -9.38
CA LYS A 285 1.04 14.61 -9.04
C LYS A 285 1.34 14.53 -7.54
N ALA A 286 0.36 14.86 -6.70
CA ALA A 286 0.46 14.71 -5.25
C ALA A 286 0.26 13.27 -4.78
N LYS A 287 -0.11 12.34 -5.66
CA LYS A 287 -0.38 10.92 -5.36
C LYS A 287 -1.39 10.77 -4.22
N LYS A 288 -2.43 11.57 -4.22
CA LYS A 288 -3.43 11.62 -3.16
C LYS A 288 -4.74 10.94 -3.55
N PRO A 289 -5.45 10.37 -2.57
CA PRO A 289 -6.80 9.84 -2.79
C PRO A 289 -7.73 10.90 -3.37
N ALA A 290 -8.61 10.47 -4.30
CA ALA A 290 -9.52 11.37 -4.99
C ALA A 290 -10.88 10.75 -5.29
N ILE A 291 -11.91 11.60 -5.26
CA ILE A 291 -13.27 11.32 -5.74
C ILE A 291 -13.65 12.44 -6.69
N ILE A 292 -14.21 12.12 -7.85
CA ILE A 292 -14.73 13.08 -8.81
C ILE A 292 -16.22 13.25 -8.54
N VAL A 293 -16.67 14.50 -8.39
CA VAL A 293 -18.09 14.84 -8.21
C VAL A 293 -18.56 15.63 -9.43
N LEU A 294 -19.56 15.08 -10.13
CA LEU A 294 -20.31 15.81 -11.16
C LEU A 294 -21.51 16.46 -10.49
N ASN A 295 -21.39 17.75 -10.20
CA ASN A 295 -22.41 18.56 -9.53
C ASN A 295 -23.36 19.22 -10.53
N LYS A 296 -24.49 19.72 -10.03
CA LYS A 296 -25.62 20.30 -10.78
C LYS A 296 -26.31 19.27 -11.67
N TRP A 297 -26.34 18.04 -11.18
CA TRP A 297 -26.91 16.92 -11.91
C TRP A 297 -28.39 17.08 -12.20
N ASP A 298 -29.13 17.77 -11.32
CA ASP A 298 -30.52 18.18 -11.52
C ASP A 298 -30.77 18.94 -12.83
N LEU A 299 -29.77 19.66 -13.34
CA LEU A 299 -29.86 20.35 -14.63
C LEU A 299 -29.63 19.38 -15.82
N ILE A 300 -28.75 18.41 -15.65
CA ILE A 300 -28.52 17.35 -16.66
C ILE A 300 -29.76 16.48 -16.82
N GLU A 301 -30.36 16.04 -15.72
CA GLU A 301 -31.58 15.25 -15.74
C GLU A 301 -32.73 15.97 -16.46
N LYS A 302 -32.90 17.27 -16.21
CA LYS A 302 -33.86 18.10 -16.93
C LYS A 302 -33.55 18.24 -18.43
N GLN A 303 -32.27 18.39 -18.81
CA GLN A 303 -31.85 18.51 -20.19
C GLN A 303 -31.99 17.20 -20.99
N THR A 304 -31.78 16.07 -20.35
CA THR A 304 -31.84 14.75 -20.96
C THR A 304 -33.19 14.06 -20.80
N ASN A 305 -34.17 14.69 -20.15
CA ASN A 305 -35.45 14.07 -19.75
C ASN A 305 -35.26 12.74 -19.01
N ASN A 306 -34.21 12.63 -18.20
CA ASN A 306 -33.82 11.41 -17.45
C ASN A 306 -33.52 10.21 -18.35
N ASP A 307 -33.09 10.41 -19.61
CA ASP A 307 -32.67 9.33 -20.49
C ASP A 307 -31.39 8.66 -19.94
N PRO A 308 -31.42 7.37 -19.56
CA PRO A 308 -30.29 6.68 -18.94
C PRO A 308 -29.05 6.59 -19.84
N GLU A 309 -29.22 6.55 -21.16
CA GLU A 309 -28.12 6.46 -22.13
C GLU A 309 -27.37 7.80 -22.17
N LEU A 310 -28.09 8.91 -22.28
CA LEU A 310 -27.51 10.26 -22.27
C LEU A 310 -26.85 10.58 -20.93
N LEU A 311 -27.47 10.17 -19.80
CA LEU A 311 -26.87 10.33 -18.47
C LEU A 311 -25.55 9.57 -18.35
N ARG A 312 -25.48 8.33 -18.86
CA ARG A 312 -24.25 7.54 -18.90
C ARG A 312 -23.19 8.19 -19.76
N GLU A 313 -23.57 8.71 -20.94
CA GLU A 313 -22.64 9.41 -21.84
C GLU A 313 -21.94 10.61 -21.17
N HIS A 314 -22.65 11.38 -20.34
CA HIS A 314 -22.04 12.47 -19.57
C HIS A 314 -20.96 11.99 -18.60
N VAL A 315 -21.22 10.88 -17.89
CA VAL A 315 -20.26 10.28 -16.96
C VAL A 315 -19.04 9.72 -17.72
N ASP A 316 -19.27 9.00 -18.82
CA ASP A 316 -18.21 8.38 -19.61
C ASP A 316 -17.33 9.44 -20.28
N ARG A 317 -17.91 10.56 -20.75
CA ARG A 317 -17.17 11.70 -21.26
C ARG A 317 -16.28 12.32 -20.17
N ALA A 318 -16.79 12.52 -18.95
CA ALA A 318 -15.99 13.06 -17.85
C ALA A 318 -14.82 12.11 -17.49
N ARG A 319 -15.04 10.80 -17.50
CA ARG A 319 -13.98 9.80 -17.30
C ARG A 319 -12.93 9.83 -18.41
N ALA A 320 -13.36 9.90 -19.67
CA ALA A 320 -12.46 9.98 -20.81
C ALA A 320 -11.58 11.24 -20.77
N GLU A 321 -12.14 12.39 -20.34
CA GLU A 321 -11.41 13.65 -20.20
C GLU A 321 -10.41 13.66 -19.03
N LEU A 322 -10.65 12.83 -17.99
CA LEU A 322 -9.83 12.69 -16.79
C LEU A 322 -9.17 11.30 -16.70
N PHE A 323 -8.83 10.72 -17.86
CA PHE A 323 -8.27 9.36 -17.97
C PHE A 323 -7.04 9.11 -17.08
N PHE A 324 -6.29 10.15 -16.75
CA PHE A 324 -5.11 10.08 -15.87
C PHE A 324 -5.46 9.99 -14.37
N LEU A 325 -6.73 10.25 -13.98
CA LEU A 325 -7.30 9.98 -12.66
C LEU A 325 -8.20 8.73 -12.70
N ASP A 326 -7.79 7.68 -13.38
CA ASP A 326 -8.55 6.46 -13.60
C ASP A 326 -8.98 5.75 -12.30
N TYR A 327 -8.21 5.95 -11.22
CA TYR A 327 -8.51 5.40 -9.90
C TYR A 327 -9.64 6.14 -9.17
N ALA A 328 -9.98 7.38 -9.58
CA ALA A 328 -10.96 8.20 -8.88
C ALA A 328 -12.40 7.81 -9.30
N PRO A 329 -13.26 7.35 -8.37
CA PRO A 329 -14.64 7.08 -8.67
C PRO A 329 -15.40 8.37 -8.98
N VAL A 330 -16.39 8.28 -9.86
CA VAL A 330 -17.26 9.39 -10.23
C VAL A 330 -18.58 9.26 -9.47
N VAL A 331 -18.94 10.32 -8.74
CA VAL A 331 -20.22 10.47 -8.02
C VAL A 331 -21.00 11.62 -8.67
N ILE A 332 -22.26 11.36 -9.04
CA ILE A 332 -23.19 12.37 -9.53
C ILE A 332 -24.03 12.88 -8.37
N LEU A 333 -24.20 14.20 -8.24
CA LEU A 333 -25.02 14.80 -7.20
C LEU A 333 -25.54 16.19 -7.59
N SER A 334 -26.54 16.67 -6.86
CA SER A 334 -26.95 18.07 -6.88
C SER A 334 -26.77 18.71 -5.51
N ALA A 335 -25.83 19.64 -5.42
CA ALA A 335 -25.63 20.44 -4.21
C ALA A 335 -26.79 21.41 -3.93
N LEU A 336 -27.66 21.66 -4.90
CA LEU A 336 -28.83 22.51 -4.75
C LEU A 336 -30.00 21.76 -4.09
N THR A 337 -30.26 20.53 -4.56
CA THR A 337 -31.41 19.73 -4.09
C THR A 337 -31.02 18.78 -2.94
N GLY A 338 -29.73 18.56 -2.68
CA GLY A 338 -29.22 17.57 -1.73
C GLY A 338 -29.19 16.14 -2.27
N GLU A 339 -29.57 15.96 -3.52
CA GLU A 339 -29.63 14.64 -4.13
C GLU A 339 -28.25 13.98 -4.24
N ASN A 340 -28.20 12.69 -3.88
CA ASN A 340 -27.00 11.83 -3.94
C ASN A 340 -25.84 12.25 -3.01
N ILE A 341 -25.98 13.18 -2.07
CA ILE A 341 -24.94 13.51 -1.07
C ILE A 341 -24.58 12.28 -0.24
N ARG A 342 -25.56 11.46 0.12
CA ARG A 342 -25.31 10.19 0.82
C ARG A 342 -24.38 9.28 0.03
N ARG A 343 -24.49 9.22 -1.31
CA ARG A 343 -23.59 8.43 -2.17
C ARG A 343 -22.14 8.94 -2.09
N LEU A 344 -21.94 10.25 -1.93
CA LEU A 344 -20.60 10.82 -1.75
C LEU A 344 -19.97 10.29 -0.46
N PHE A 345 -20.67 10.35 0.69
CA PHE A 345 -20.13 9.84 1.94
C PHE A 345 -19.98 8.32 1.95
N THR A 346 -20.90 7.57 1.34
CA THR A 346 -20.72 6.13 1.12
C THR A 346 -19.45 5.85 0.34
N MET A 347 -19.12 6.67 -0.68
CA MET A 347 -17.89 6.52 -1.44
C MET A 347 -16.64 6.89 -0.63
N VAL A 348 -16.70 7.94 0.20
CA VAL A 348 -15.63 8.32 1.14
C VAL A 348 -15.30 7.15 2.07
N GLU A 349 -16.31 6.53 2.67
CA GLU A 349 -16.11 5.36 3.55
C GLU A 349 -15.59 4.13 2.77
N LYS A 350 -16.05 3.93 1.53
CA LYS A 350 -15.50 2.88 0.67
C LYS A 350 -14.00 3.09 0.41
N VAL A 351 -13.56 4.32 0.13
CA VAL A 351 -12.14 4.67 -0.03
C VAL A 351 -11.36 4.37 1.25
N ARG A 352 -11.89 4.77 2.42
CA ARG A 352 -11.29 4.52 3.74
C ARG A 352 -11.10 3.02 3.99
N GLN A 353 -12.14 2.22 3.80
CA GLN A 353 -12.09 0.78 3.98
C GLN A 353 -11.08 0.09 3.05
N HIS A 354 -11.02 0.52 1.77
CA HIS A 354 -10.08 -0.07 0.82
C HIS A 354 -8.63 0.36 1.06
N ALA A 355 -8.38 1.48 1.75
CA ALA A 355 -7.02 1.88 2.13
C ALA A 355 -6.36 0.93 3.14
N THR A 356 -7.18 0.25 3.96
CA THR A 356 -6.69 -0.76 4.92
C THR A 356 -6.49 -2.14 4.29
N ARG A 357 -6.99 -2.33 3.05
CA ARG A 357 -6.91 -3.63 2.36
C ARG A 357 -5.47 -4.00 2.05
N ARG A 358 -5.11 -5.25 2.33
CA ARG A 358 -3.78 -5.79 2.05
C ARG A 358 -3.85 -6.90 1.02
N ALA A 359 -2.98 -6.79 0.00
CA ALA A 359 -2.74 -7.87 -0.93
C ALA A 359 -1.83 -8.92 -0.28
N GLY A 360 -2.25 -10.17 -0.26
CA GLY A 360 -1.41 -11.26 0.21
C GLY A 360 -0.15 -11.39 -0.65
N THR A 361 1.02 -11.53 -0.01
CA THR A 361 2.31 -11.54 -0.71
C THR A 361 2.39 -12.63 -1.79
N GLY A 362 1.92 -13.85 -1.49
CA GLY A 362 1.90 -14.96 -2.47
C GLY A 362 1.02 -14.67 -3.67
N GLU A 363 -0.18 -14.15 -3.43
CA GLU A 363 -1.14 -13.81 -4.47
C GLU A 363 -0.62 -12.66 -5.36
N LEU A 364 -0.04 -11.62 -4.75
CA LEU A 364 0.59 -10.50 -5.47
C LEU A 364 1.66 -10.99 -6.45
N ASN A 365 2.57 -11.86 -5.98
CA ASN A 365 3.63 -12.40 -6.84
C ASN A 365 3.06 -13.25 -7.97
N ARG A 366 2.02 -14.06 -7.71
CA ARG A 366 1.32 -14.85 -8.74
C ARG A 366 0.69 -13.94 -9.80
N VAL A 367 -0.04 -12.89 -9.39
CA VAL A 367 -0.70 -11.94 -10.31
C VAL A 367 0.32 -11.23 -11.19
N LEU A 368 1.42 -10.73 -10.59
CA LEU A 368 2.45 -10.02 -11.33
C LEU A 368 3.21 -10.93 -12.31
N ARG A 369 3.51 -12.18 -11.93
CA ARG A 369 4.13 -13.16 -12.84
C ARG A 369 3.21 -13.50 -14.00
N ALA A 370 1.93 -13.80 -13.75
CA ALA A 370 0.96 -14.04 -14.79
C ALA A 370 0.77 -12.84 -15.74
N ALA A 371 0.84 -11.60 -15.20
CA ALA A 371 0.82 -10.40 -16.02
C ALA A 371 2.04 -10.31 -16.95
N MET A 372 3.24 -10.65 -16.44
CA MET A 372 4.47 -10.65 -17.22
C MET A 372 4.54 -11.78 -18.25
N GLU A 373 3.92 -12.91 -17.99
CA GLU A 373 3.77 -14.01 -18.97
C GLU A 373 2.84 -13.62 -20.12
N ARG A 374 1.74 -12.91 -19.81
CA ARG A 374 0.80 -12.41 -20.85
C ARG A 374 1.42 -11.33 -21.72
N GLN A 375 2.16 -10.43 -21.13
CA GLN A 375 2.83 -9.33 -21.81
C GLN A 375 4.23 -9.17 -21.22
N ALA A 376 5.24 -9.72 -21.92
CA ALA A 376 6.61 -9.66 -21.45
C ALA A 376 7.11 -8.20 -21.38
N PRO A 377 7.86 -7.83 -20.32
CA PRO A 377 8.47 -6.52 -20.24
C PRO A 377 9.44 -6.30 -21.39
N PRO A 378 9.58 -5.05 -21.90
CA PRO A 378 10.49 -4.76 -22.99
C PRO A 378 11.94 -5.04 -22.60
N SER A 379 12.71 -5.65 -23.52
CA SER A 379 14.13 -5.90 -23.33
C SER A 379 14.97 -4.68 -23.75
N ARG A 380 16.03 -4.37 -23.01
CA ARG A 380 17.05 -3.40 -23.41
C ARG A 380 18.34 -4.14 -23.76
N GLY A 381 18.58 -4.34 -25.06
CA GLY A 381 19.72 -5.10 -25.56
C GLY A 381 19.66 -6.57 -25.12
N SER A 382 20.76 -7.11 -24.59
CA SER A 382 20.86 -8.49 -24.09
C SER A 382 20.31 -8.68 -22.67
N ARG A 383 20.00 -7.59 -21.96
CA ARG A 383 19.52 -7.66 -20.58
C ARG A 383 18.00 -7.75 -20.53
N ARG A 384 17.51 -8.78 -19.84
CA ARG A 384 16.06 -8.98 -19.60
C ARG A 384 15.71 -8.53 -18.18
N PHE A 385 14.54 -7.92 -18.05
CA PHE A 385 13.95 -7.61 -16.74
C PHE A 385 13.57 -8.92 -16.03
N LYS A 386 13.87 -9.01 -14.74
CA LYS A 386 13.48 -10.13 -13.88
C LYS A 386 12.84 -9.57 -12.60
N LEU A 387 11.60 -9.93 -12.34
CA LEU A 387 10.96 -9.73 -11.05
C LEU A 387 11.44 -10.84 -10.12
N LEU A 388 12.06 -10.45 -9.02
CA LEU A 388 12.54 -11.38 -7.99
C LEU A 388 11.42 -11.64 -6.98
N TYR A 389 10.80 -10.56 -6.50
CA TYR A 389 9.80 -10.60 -5.46
C TYR A 389 8.99 -9.30 -5.43
N ALA A 390 7.74 -9.37 -4.95
CA ALA A 390 6.90 -8.21 -4.73
C ALA A 390 6.18 -8.30 -3.39
N THR A 391 6.04 -7.17 -2.70
CA THR A 391 5.31 -7.07 -1.44
C THR A 391 4.57 -5.75 -1.35
N GLN A 392 3.47 -5.71 -0.60
CA GLN A 392 2.83 -4.45 -0.24
C GLN A 392 3.47 -3.92 1.04
N ALA A 393 4.15 -2.78 0.94
CA ALA A 393 4.75 -2.10 2.08
C ALA A 393 3.73 -1.23 2.81
N LYS A 394 4.06 -0.93 4.07
CA LYS A 394 3.36 0.10 4.83
C LYS A 394 4.04 1.44 4.53
N GLU A 395 3.29 2.43 4.09
CA GLU A 395 3.81 3.78 4.00
C GLU A 395 3.70 4.44 5.38
N SER A 396 4.80 5.00 5.88
CA SER A 396 4.81 5.84 7.09
C SER A 396 4.18 7.19 6.71
N SER A 397 2.87 7.27 6.73
CA SER A 397 2.11 8.48 6.40
C SER A 397 1.43 9.00 7.67
N ASN A 398 1.48 10.32 7.87
CA ASN A 398 0.68 11.00 8.90
C ASN A 398 -0.79 11.16 8.50
N SER A 399 -1.21 10.51 7.41
CA SER A 399 -2.57 10.54 6.87
C SER A 399 -3.31 9.28 7.30
N GLU A 400 -4.59 9.41 7.66
CA GLU A 400 -5.49 8.30 7.98
C GLU A 400 -5.65 7.35 6.79
N ILE A 401 -5.55 7.88 5.59
CA ILE A 401 -5.64 7.12 4.35
C ILE A 401 -4.32 7.21 3.61
N ALA A 402 -3.56 6.11 3.62
CA ALA A 402 -2.34 5.96 2.84
C ALA A 402 -2.63 5.18 1.54
N PRO A 403 -2.20 5.68 0.38
CA PRO A 403 -2.24 4.90 -0.85
C PRO A 403 -1.48 3.58 -0.72
N PRO A 404 -1.95 2.48 -1.35
CA PRO A 404 -1.24 1.21 -1.31
C PRO A 404 0.12 1.33 -2.03
N LEU A 405 1.20 1.00 -1.32
CA LEU A 405 2.57 1.02 -1.84
C LEU A 405 3.05 -0.41 -2.11
N PHE A 406 3.33 -0.73 -3.36
CA PHE A 406 3.91 -2.00 -3.77
C PHE A 406 5.40 -1.86 -4.04
N VAL A 407 6.21 -2.66 -3.36
CA VAL A 407 7.67 -2.71 -3.54
C VAL A 407 8.00 -3.95 -4.35
N LEU A 408 8.60 -3.74 -5.53
CA LEU A 408 9.05 -4.80 -6.42
C LEU A 408 10.57 -4.91 -6.35
N PHE A 409 11.07 -6.05 -5.94
CA PHE A 409 12.49 -6.38 -5.96
C PHE A 409 12.85 -6.95 -7.32
N VAL A 410 13.79 -6.32 -8.00
CA VAL A 410 14.08 -6.57 -9.41
C VAL A 410 15.59 -6.67 -9.64
N ASN A 411 16.01 -7.28 -10.74
CA ASN A 411 17.43 -7.34 -11.09
C ASN A 411 18.01 -5.94 -11.41
N ASP A 412 17.31 -5.12 -12.18
CA ASP A 412 17.69 -3.74 -12.52
C ASP A 412 16.43 -2.89 -12.75
N PRO A 413 16.15 -1.88 -11.87
CA PRO A 413 15.00 -1.00 -12.00
C PRO A 413 14.92 -0.26 -13.35
N ARG A 414 16.06 0.07 -13.94
CA ARG A 414 16.15 0.83 -15.20
C ARG A 414 15.61 0.08 -16.42
N LEU A 415 15.41 -1.24 -16.29
CA LEU A 415 14.86 -2.09 -17.35
C LEU A 415 13.33 -2.02 -17.45
N LEU A 416 12.62 -1.52 -16.42
CA LEU A 416 11.18 -1.45 -16.40
C LEU A 416 10.71 -0.03 -16.73
N PRO A 417 10.22 0.24 -17.95
CA PRO A 417 9.72 1.56 -18.32
C PRO A 417 8.42 1.88 -17.57
N GLU A 418 8.16 3.15 -17.39
CA GLU A 418 7.00 3.69 -16.68
C GLU A 418 5.67 3.16 -17.25
N SER A 419 5.56 3.11 -18.58
CA SER A 419 4.37 2.55 -19.25
C SER A 419 4.08 1.10 -18.84
N TYR A 420 5.12 0.31 -18.59
CA TYR A 420 4.95 -1.07 -18.12
C TYR A 420 4.60 -1.11 -16.62
N GLN A 421 5.11 -0.18 -15.82
CA GLN A 421 4.69 -0.03 -14.42
C GLN A 421 3.20 0.29 -14.33
N HIS A 422 2.67 1.18 -15.19
CA HIS A 422 1.23 1.45 -15.30
C HIS A 422 0.43 0.19 -15.66
N TYR A 423 0.94 -0.62 -16.60
CA TYR A 423 0.31 -1.90 -16.92
C TYR A 423 0.23 -2.82 -15.69
N LEU A 424 1.30 -2.94 -14.92
CA LEU A 424 1.31 -3.76 -13.69
C LEU A 424 0.35 -3.19 -12.62
N CYS A 425 0.30 -1.87 -12.45
CA CYS A 425 -0.66 -1.22 -11.55
C CYS A 425 -2.10 -1.52 -11.96
N ALA A 426 -2.41 -1.50 -13.27
CA ALA A 426 -3.73 -1.88 -13.76
C ALA A 426 -4.06 -3.35 -13.41
N ARG A 427 -3.11 -4.29 -13.56
CA ARG A 427 -3.32 -5.70 -13.18
C ARG A 427 -3.52 -5.89 -11.67
N ILE A 428 -2.80 -5.12 -10.84
CA ILE A 428 -3.03 -5.10 -9.39
C ILE A 428 -4.45 -4.59 -9.09
N ARG A 429 -4.88 -3.54 -9.77
CA ARG A 429 -6.21 -2.94 -9.58
C ARG A 429 -7.35 -3.86 -10.02
N ASP A 430 -7.14 -4.69 -11.03
CA ASP A 430 -8.13 -5.69 -11.48
C ASP A 430 -8.38 -6.77 -10.41
N GLU A 431 -7.35 -7.14 -9.62
CA GLU A 431 -7.45 -8.17 -8.58
C GLU A 431 -7.91 -7.58 -7.23
N TRP A 432 -7.33 -6.43 -6.86
CA TRP A 432 -7.68 -5.73 -5.62
C TRP A 432 -8.26 -4.37 -5.95
N GLU A 433 -9.55 -4.21 -5.80
CA GLU A 433 -10.18 -2.91 -5.98
C GLU A 433 -9.60 -1.89 -4.98
N TYR A 434 -9.06 -0.79 -5.49
CA TYR A 434 -8.60 0.36 -4.71
C TYR A 434 -9.30 1.64 -5.21
N PRO A 435 -10.63 1.75 -5.08
CA PRO A 435 -11.39 2.90 -5.56
C PRO A 435 -10.93 4.16 -4.83
N GLY A 436 -10.68 5.22 -5.57
CA GLY A 436 -10.23 6.50 -5.03
C GLY A 436 -8.78 6.54 -4.55
N LEU A 437 -8.03 5.44 -4.65
CA LEU A 437 -6.65 5.33 -4.17
C LEU A 437 -5.69 5.15 -5.36
N PRO A 438 -4.69 6.02 -5.52
CA PRO A 438 -3.60 5.76 -6.46
C PRO A 438 -2.77 4.57 -5.98
N ILE A 439 -2.30 3.73 -6.90
CA ILE A 439 -1.38 2.64 -6.58
C ILE A 439 0.04 3.16 -6.73
N LEU A 440 0.82 3.13 -5.66
CA LEU A 440 2.23 3.49 -5.68
C LEU A 440 3.09 2.28 -5.94
N MET A 441 4.08 2.41 -6.84
CA MET A 441 5.03 1.34 -7.14
C MET A 441 6.46 1.84 -6.92
N ARG A 442 7.25 1.06 -6.19
CA ARG A 442 8.67 1.33 -5.94
C ARG A 442 9.49 0.14 -6.38
N LEU A 443 10.46 0.38 -7.26
CA LEU A 443 11.38 -0.65 -7.72
C LEU A 443 12.67 -0.61 -6.89
N ARG A 444 13.13 -1.77 -6.41
CA ARG A 444 14.40 -1.92 -5.69
C ARG A 444 15.31 -2.86 -6.46
N GLY A 445 16.47 -2.37 -6.86
CA GLY A 445 17.52 -3.14 -7.51
C GLY A 445 18.53 -3.72 -6.51
N ARG A 446 19.33 -4.72 -6.94
CA ARG A 446 20.35 -5.40 -6.10
C ARG A 446 21.45 -4.45 -5.60
N GLU A 447 21.81 -3.42 -6.35
CA GLU A 447 22.92 -2.49 -6.05
C GLU A 447 22.47 -1.28 -5.20
N GLY A 448 21.36 -1.37 -4.45
CA GLY A 448 20.82 -0.25 -3.69
C GLY A 448 20.17 0.84 -4.54
N VAL A 449 20.10 0.64 -5.87
CA VAL A 449 19.40 1.55 -6.78
C VAL A 449 17.91 1.41 -6.55
N THR A 450 17.28 2.48 -6.06
CA THR A 450 15.82 2.57 -5.90
C THR A 450 15.27 3.51 -6.95
N GLN A 451 14.22 3.09 -7.64
CA GLN A 451 13.47 3.93 -8.57
C GLN A 451 12.01 3.98 -8.11
N GLU A 452 11.52 5.16 -7.87
CA GLU A 452 10.10 5.42 -7.63
C GLU A 452 9.45 5.84 -8.95
N MET A 453 8.21 5.42 -9.16
CA MET A 453 7.42 5.88 -10.28
C MET A 453 7.16 7.38 -10.07
N ASN A 454 7.77 8.22 -10.90
CA ASN A 454 7.45 9.65 -11.00
C ASN A 454 6.30 9.78 -12.01
N GLU A 455 5.10 9.90 -11.50
CA GLU A 455 3.93 10.30 -12.30
C GLU A 455 3.87 11.81 -12.47
#